data_27af49a0f73e3d2e8e495d41eb114b50
#
_entry.id   27af49a0f73e3d2e8e495d41eb114b50
#
_cell.length_a   1.000
_cell.length_b   1.000
_cell.length_c   1.000
_cell.angle_alpha   90.00
_cell.angle_beta   90.00
_cell.angle_gamma   90.00
#
_symmetry.space_group_name_H-M   'P 1'
#
loop_
_entity.id
_entity.type
_entity.pdbx_description
1 polymer ?
#
loop_
_entity_poly.entity_id
_entity_poly.type
_entity_poly.pdbx_seq_one_letter_code
_entity_poly.pdbx_strand_id
1 'polypeptide(L)'
;MLASCRSSRGERSAAAGPAWLRERGAEEAVLAARSATVHDFQYVDRREASLITFVNRIVDDAGKAYKKVHYDHGTGLAAADVDGDGRPDLYFVTQLGRNELWKNVGDGRFADITDQAGVAMPDDVSVAATFADIDNDGDPDLFVTTVRHGNRLFENMGGGRFRDITAQAGVGYVGHSSGAVFFDYDGDGLLDLFVTNVGVYTSNVKGPGGYYVGLSDAFHGHTHPERAEASILYHNLGGNRFKDVTRDVGLVDRSWSGDATVIDANDDGWPDLYVLDMQGENHLWLNEGGKRFRDATRAYFPKTPWGAMGVKVFDFDGDGRLDLLVTDMHSDMWVNIPAGDWAAEARKADSAQARADYFPEGKDRFIFGNALFANRGGGRFEEVSDSLGVETYWPWGPSVDDLNADGWDDIFVTAGMNFPHRYGVNSVLLNEAGRHFLLSEFTLGVEPRGATEQVWFSLDCQGADRTQLFCTVCRERGAAALGCRREPGGRLTMMAARGTRAAVILDLDGDGDLDIVTNEFNAAPQVLVSDLAQRHRVNFLKVRLRGTRSNREGLGAQVTVVLPEGRRILKVMDGKTGYLSESDLPLYFGLGEADQAAAIELRWPSGRRQTVAGPLRSGQTVEVVEP
;
A
#
# COMPACT_ATOMS: atom_id res chain seq x y z
N MET A 1 35.77 -12.50 -44.56
CA MET A 1 34.99 -13.46 -43.75
C MET A 1 34.29 -12.66 -42.67
N LEU A 2 33.06 -12.31 -42.90
CA LEU A 2 32.20 -11.59 -41.99
C LEU A 2 31.41 -12.62 -41.18
N ALA A 3 31.70 -12.75 -39.88
CA ALA A 3 30.92 -13.58 -38.97
C ALA A 3 29.81 -12.72 -38.37
N SER A 4 28.60 -13.04 -38.72
CA SER A 4 27.37 -12.44 -38.20
C SER A 4 27.18 -12.83 -36.72
N CYS A 5 27.25 -11.89 -35.81
CA CYS A 5 26.68 -12.05 -34.47
C CYS A 5 25.16 -12.08 -34.60
N ARG A 6 24.57 -13.26 -34.52
CA ARG A 6 23.15 -13.42 -34.22
C ARG A 6 22.97 -13.13 -32.72
N SER A 7 22.26 -12.06 -32.39
CA SER A 7 21.72 -11.86 -31.05
C SER A 7 20.79 -13.02 -30.70
N SER A 8 21.19 -13.83 -29.75
CA SER A 8 20.29 -14.78 -29.09
C SER A 8 19.24 -13.98 -28.33
N ARG A 9 18.03 -13.87 -28.88
CA ARG A 9 16.84 -13.61 -28.07
C ARG A 9 16.81 -14.73 -27.04
N GLY A 10 17.04 -14.37 -25.77
CA GLY A 10 16.81 -15.26 -24.65
C GLY A 10 15.33 -15.65 -24.65
N GLU A 11 15.07 -16.88 -25.07
CA GLU A 11 13.77 -17.49 -24.79
C GLU A 11 13.59 -17.46 -23.27
N ARG A 12 12.67 -16.63 -22.79
CA ARG A 12 12.17 -16.73 -21.42
C ARG A 12 11.64 -18.14 -21.28
N SER A 13 12.34 -18.98 -20.54
CA SER A 13 11.78 -20.21 -20.02
C SER A 13 10.57 -19.77 -19.19
N ALA A 14 9.40 -19.93 -19.76
CA ALA A 14 8.16 -19.81 -19.03
C ALA A 14 8.23 -20.84 -17.90
N ALA A 15 8.62 -20.43 -16.71
CA ALA A 15 8.44 -21.24 -15.53
C ALA A 15 6.95 -21.60 -15.52
N ALA A 16 6.65 -22.90 -15.61
CA ALA A 16 5.29 -23.40 -15.77
C ALA A 16 4.55 -23.16 -14.45
N GLY A 17 4.01 -21.96 -14.28
CA GLY A 17 3.08 -21.64 -13.20
C GLY A 17 1.87 -22.58 -13.24
N PRO A 18 1.07 -22.63 -12.19
CA PRO A 18 -0.13 -23.48 -12.15
C PRO A 18 -1.05 -23.19 -13.34
N ALA A 19 -1.80 -24.19 -13.78
CA ALA A 19 -2.63 -24.10 -14.99
C ALA A 19 -3.61 -22.91 -14.94
N TRP A 20 -4.17 -22.64 -13.78
CA TRP A 20 -5.13 -21.56 -13.58
C TRP A 20 -4.55 -20.14 -13.85
N LEU A 21 -3.25 -19.92 -13.63
CA LEU A 21 -2.61 -18.65 -13.99
C LEU A 21 -2.61 -18.42 -15.51
N ARG A 22 -2.35 -19.49 -16.29
CA ARG A 22 -2.37 -19.41 -17.75
C ARG A 22 -3.79 -19.22 -18.29
N GLU A 23 -4.76 -19.87 -17.67
CA GLU A 23 -6.18 -19.73 -18.03
C GLU A 23 -6.65 -18.29 -17.78
N ARG A 24 -6.31 -17.70 -16.62
CA ARG A 24 -6.61 -16.31 -16.30
C ARG A 24 -5.99 -15.33 -17.31
N GLY A 25 -4.73 -15.51 -17.66
CA GLY A 25 -4.08 -14.65 -18.67
C GLY A 25 -4.71 -14.77 -20.06
N ALA A 26 -5.22 -15.96 -20.43
CA ALA A 26 -5.91 -16.13 -21.69
C ALA A 26 -7.31 -15.47 -21.69
N GLU A 27 -8.03 -15.51 -20.56
CA GLU A 27 -9.32 -14.84 -20.39
C GLU A 27 -9.15 -13.33 -20.43
N GLU A 28 -8.15 -12.79 -19.75
CA GLU A 28 -7.83 -11.37 -19.72
C GLU A 28 -7.49 -10.84 -21.13
N ALA A 29 -6.67 -11.56 -21.91
CA ALA A 29 -6.35 -11.19 -23.28
C ALA A 29 -7.59 -11.09 -24.19
N VAL A 30 -8.63 -11.91 -23.94
CA VAL A 30 -9.91 -11.84 -24.67
C VAL A 30 -10.69 -10.59 -24.28
N LEU A 31 -10.66 -10.18 -23.04
CA LEU A 31 -11.31 -8.95 -22.55
C LEU A 31 -10.57 -7.72 -23.07
N ALA A 32 -9.27 -7.69 -22.93
CA ALA A 32 -8.40 -6.60 -23.42
C ALA A 32 -8.59 -6.33 -24.91
N ALA A 33 -8.69 -7.39 -25.75
CA ALA A 33 -8.93 -7.24 -27.18
C ALA A 33 -10.26 -6.54 -27.57
N ARG A 34 -11.16 -6.35 -26.61
CA ARG A 34 -12.46 -5.67 -26.78
C ARG A 34 -12.49 -4.28 -26.17
N SER A 35 -11.50 -3.94 -25.36
CA SER A 35 -11.38 -2.65 -24.70
C SER A 35 -10.81 -1.60 -25.67
N ALA A 36 -11.25 -0.36 -25.49
CA ALA A 36 -10.69 0.81 -26.16
C ALA A 36 -9.61 1.50 -25.31
N THR A 37 -9.44 1.11 -24.06
CA THR A 37 -8.44 1.65 -23.15
C THR A 37 -7.04 1.24 -23.62
N VAL A 38 -6.07 2.13 -23.52
CA VAL A 38 -4.67 1.86 -23.92
C VAL A 38 -4.09 0.77 -23.02
N HIS A 39 -3.70 -0.35 -23.59
CA HIS A 39 -3.13 -1.52 -22.91
C HIS A 39 -2.05 -2.25 -23.73
N ASP A 40 -1.52 -1.63 -24.78
CA ASP A 40 -0.50 -2.21 -25.65
C ASP A 40 0.93 -1.82 -25.26
N PHE A 41 1.16 -1.64 -23.97
CA PHE A 41 2.47 -1.44 -23.34
C PHE A 41 2.78 -2.58 -22.34
N GLN A 42 3.99 -2.60 -21.80
CA GLN A 42 4.45 -3.69 -20.91
C GLN A 42 5.26 -3.16 -19.75
N TYR A 43 5.06 -3.76 -18.60
CA TYR A 43 5.97 -3.66 -17.47
C TYR A 43 7.05 -4.72 -17.54
N VAL A 44 8.29 -4.34 -17.26
CA VAL A 44 9.42 -5.25 -17.20
C VAL A 44 10.14 -5.11 -15.87
N ASP A 45 10.31 -6.21 -15.14
CA ASP A 45 11.08 -6.19 -13.90
C ASP A 45 12.56 -5.86 -14.18
N ARG A 46 12.98 -4.67 -13.79
CA ARG A 46 14.33 -4.11 -13.94
C ARG A 46 15.12 -4.11 -12.64
N ARG A 47 14.73 -4.84 -11.62
CA ARG A 47 15.39 -4.86 -10.31
C ARG A 47 16.91 -5.02 -10.41
N GLU A 48 17.41 -5.94 -11.24
CA GLU A 48 18.85 -6.12 -11.40
C GLU A 48 19.54 -4.90 -12.01
N ALA A 49 18.89 -4.24 -12.97
CA ALA A 49 19.41 -3.02 -13.60
C ALA A 49 19.32 -1.81 -12.67
N SER A 50 18.32 -1.77 -11.78
CA SER A 50 18.16 -0.72 -10.78
C SER A 50 19.20 -0.78 -9.67
N LEU A 51 19.92 -1.87 -9.53
CA LEU A 51 20.94 -2.13 -8.48
C LEU A 51 20.36 -2.28 -7.07
N ILE A 52 19.04 -2.29 -6.89
CA ILE A 52 18.41 -2.51 -5.59
C ILE A 52 18.64 -3.96 -5.15
N THR A 53 19.33 -4.13 -4.04
CA THR A 53 19.66 -5.45 -3.46
C THR A 53 18.87 -5.74 -2.18
N PHE A 54 17.99 -4.84 -1.77
CA PHE A 54 17.10 -5.03 -0.62
C PHE A 54 16.36 -6.37 -0.70
N VAL A 55 16.17 -7.00 0.45
CA VAL A 55 15.36 -8.19 0.60
C VAL A 55 14.54 -8.04 1.88
N ASN A 56 13.24 -7.96 1.74
CA ASN A 56 12.35 -7.99 2.90
C ASN A 56 12.53 -9.31 3.67
N ARG A 57 12.61 -9.22 4.99
CA ARG A 57 12.74 -10.36 5.89
C ARG A 57 11.69 -10.28 6.97
N ILE A 58 10.96 -11.37 7.13
CA ILE A 58 9.88 -11.47 8.11
C ILE A 58 10.29 -12.31 9.30
N VAL A 59 9.58 -12.12 10.41
CA VAL A 59 9.67 -13.02 11.58
C VAL A 59 9.14 -14.40 11.22
N ASP A 60 9.81 -15.46 11.67
CA ASP A 60 9.46 -16.85 11.37
C ASP A 60 8.41 -17.46 12.33
N ASP A 61 7.73 -16.63 13.10
CA ASP A 61 6.85 -17.06 14.19
C ASP A 61 5.65 -17.90 13.69
N ALA A 62 4.99 -17.44 12.64
CA ALA A 62 3.84 -18.15 12.08
C ALA A 62 4.24 -19.46 11.38
N GLY A 63 5.38 -19.45 10.66
CA GLY A 63 5.81 -20.59 9.85
C GLY A 63 6.12 -21.82 10.68
N LYS A 64 7.13 -21.76 11.52
CA LYS A 64 7.62 -22.93 12.30
C LYS A 64 6.62 -23.44 13.33
N ALA A 65 5.91 -22.54 13.99
CA ALA A 65 4.97 -22.90 15.05
C ALA A 65 3.57 -23.21 14.54
N TYR A 66 3.31 -23.03 13.23
CA TYR A 66 1.98 -23.15 12.62
C TYR A 66 0.94 -22.25 13.29
N LYS A 67 1.37 -21.06 13.72
CA LYS A 67 0.50 -20.10 14.37
C LYS A 67 -0.10 -19.16 13.35
N LYS A 68 -1.36 -18.82 13.52
CA LYS A 68 -1.99 -17.69 12.85
C LYS A 68 -1.62 -16.44 13.64
N VAL A 69 -0.77 -15.58 13.09
CA VAL A 69 -0.31 -14.35 13.77
C VAL A 69 -0.43 -13.15 12.86
N HIS A 70 -0.56 -11.98 13.47
CA HIS A 70 -0.68 -10.70 12.77
C HIS A 70 0.66 -10.12 12.27
N TYR A 71 1.77 -10.83 12.39
CA TYR A 71 3.04 -10.41 11.78
C TYR A 71 3.07 -10.53 10.26
N ASP A 72 2.02 -11.00 9.63
CA ASP A 72 1.88 -11.00 8.18
C ASP A 72 1.51 -9.64 7.59
N HIS A 73 1.05 -8.67 8.41
CA HIS A 73 0.91 -7.28 8.01
C HIS A 73 2.22 -6.51 8.22
N GLY A 74 2.31 -5.34 7.64
CA GLY A 74 3.54 -4.53 7.59
C GLY A 74 4.16 -4.56 6.21
N THR A 75 5.44 -4.21 6.13
CA THR A 75 6.17 -4.19 4.85
C THR A 75 5.84 -2.95 4.02
N GLY A 76 5.71 -1.77 4.65
CA GLY A 76 5.49 -0.49 3.97
C GLY A 76 6.64 -0.12 3.03
N LEU A 77 6.36 0.73 2.06
CA LEU A 77 7.31 1.30 1.10
C LEU A 77 6.90 2.73 0.81
N ALA A 78 7.77 3.68 1.06
CA ALA A 78 7.50 5.10 0.80
C ALA A 78 8.55 5.71 -0.12
N ALA A 79 8.18 6.76 -0.84
CA ALA A 79 9.04 7.49 -1.75
C ALA A 79 9.01 8.99 -1.47
N ALA A 80 10.18 9.65 -1.53
CA ALA A 80 10.32 11.09 -1.45
C ALA A 80 11.65 11.53 -2.05
N ASP A 81 11.74 12.76 -2.50
CA ASP A 81 13.01 13.40 -2.88
C ASP A 81 13.73 13.88 -1.63
N VAL A 82 14.47 12.97 -0.96
CA VAL A 82 15.03 13.25 0.37
C VAL A 82 16.26 14.19 0.36
N ASP A 83 16.86 14.42 -0.81
CA ASP A 83 18.03 15.30 -0.91
C ASP A 83 17.83 16.52 -1.82
N GLY A 84 16.61 16.72 -2.34
CA GLY A 84 16.24 17.90 -3.12
C GLY A 84 16.79 17.91 -4.54
N ASP A 85 17.14 16.73 -5.11
CA ASP A 85 17.70 16.64 -6.45
C ASP A 85 16.65 16.46 -7.57
N GLY A 86 15.38 16.40 -7.19
CA GLY A 86 14.22 16.31 -8.10
C GLY A 86 13.86 14.87 -8.49
N ARG A 87 14.51 13.86 -7.93
CA ARG A 87 14.25 12.44 -8.20
C ARG A 87 13.76 11.75 -6.92
N PRO A 88 12.66 11.00 -6.98
CA PRO A 88 12.17 10.30 -5.80
C PRO A 88 13.10 9.14 -5.40
N ASP A 89 13.42 9.09 -4.11
CA ASP A 89 14.16 8.03 -3.44
C ASP A 89 13.17 7.05 -2.79
N LEU A 90 13.63 5.84 -2.43
CA LEU A 90 12.78 4.77 -1.92
C LEU A 90 13.21 4.32 -0.52
N TYR A 91 12.28 4.27 0.42
CA TYR A 91 12.50 3.73 1.75
C TYR A 91 11.71 2.45 1.97
N PHE A 92 12.43 1.33 2.13
CA PHE A 92 11.87 0.01 2.37
C PHE A 92 11.92 -0.34 3.85
N VAL A 93 10.80 -0.78 4.41
CA VAL A 93 10.78 -1.34 5.76
C VAL A 93 10.79 -2.87 5.75
N THR A 94 11.31 -3.46 6.82
CA THR A 94 11.40 -4.90 7.01
C THR A 94 11.15 -5.28 8.47
N GLN A 95 10.75 -6.53 8.74
CA GLN A 95 10.51 -7.00 10.10
C GLN A 95 11.79 -7.47 10.80
N LEU A 96 12.76 -7.98 10.05
CA LEU A 96 14.05 -8.42 10.57
C LEU A 96 15.19 -7.84 9.76
N GLY A 97 16.20 -7.35 10.47
CA GLY A 97 17.33 -6.67 9.85
C GLY A 97 17.08 -5.17 9.69
N ARG A 98 17.82 -4.51 8.81
CA ARG A 98 17.75 -3.07 8.64
C ARG A 98 16.72 -2.67 7.58
N ASN A 99 15.99 -1.60 7.83
CA ASN A 99 15.31 -0.85 6.79
C ASN A 99 16.33 -0.23 5.85
N GLU A 100 15.95 0.07 4.61
CA GLU A 100 16.91 0.61 3.64
C GLU A 100 16.36 1.82 2.89
N LEU A 101 17.18 2.87 2.79
CA LEU A 101 16.96 4.07 1.97
C LEU A 101 17.83 4.02 0.72
N TRP A 102 17.18 4.00 -0.43
CA TRP A 102 17.78 3.88 -1.73
C TRP A 102 17.63 5.18 -2.51
N LYS A 103 18.77 5.90 -2.70
CA LYS A 103 18.79 7.14 -3.47
C LYS A 103 18.71 6.85 -4.96
N ASN A 104 17.82 7.54 -5.66
CA ASN A 104 17.72 7.54 -7.12
C ASN A 104 18.89 8.34 -7.72
N VAL A 105 19.77 7.65 -8.43
CA VAL A 105 20.94 8.28 -9.09
C VAL A 105 20.71 8.56 -10.58
N GLY A 106 19.48 8.41 -11.05
CA GLY A 106 19.05 8.62 -12.44
C GLY A 106 19.09 7.36 -13.30
N ASP A 107 18.40 7.41 -14.42
CA ASP A 107 18.25 6.30 -15.37
C ASP A 107 17.68 5.01 -14.70
N GLY A 108 16.77 5.15 -13.74
CA GLY A 108 16.18 4.03 -13.01
C GLY A 108 17.14 3.26 -12.12
N ARG A 109 18.27 3.85 -11.73
CA ARG A 109 19.29 3.23 -10.87
C ARG A 109 19.33 3.86 -9.49
N PHE A 110 19.66 3.05 -8.50
CA PHE A 110 19.66 3.45 -7.10
C PHE A 110 20.98 3.12 -6.40
N ALA A 111 21.28 3.87 -5.35
CA ALA A 111 22.39 3.63 -4.44
C ALA A 111 21.88 3.54 -2.99
N ASP A 112 22.34 2.55 -2.24
CA ASP A 112 22.04 2.43 -0.81
C ASP A 112 22.76 3.53 -0.03
N ILE A 113 22.00 4.45 0.56
CA ILE A 113 22.49 5.53 1.41
C ILE A 113 22.07 5.38 2.88
N THR A 114 21.52 4.23 3.26
CA THR A 114 20.90 3.98 4.57
C THR A 114 21.79 4.35 5.76
N ASP A 115 23.05 3.91 5.73
CA ASP A 115 23.98 4.16 6.84
C ASP A 115 24.38 5.64 6.90
N GLN A 116 24.53 6.30 5.74
CA GLN A 116 24.80 7.73 5.64
C GLN A 116 23.60 8.55 6.12
N ALA A 117 22.41 8.11 5.79
CA ALA A 117 21.16 8.75 6.20
C ALA A 117 20.84 8.56 7.68
N GLY A 118 21.27 7.45 8.29
CA GLY A 118 21.03 7.17 9.71
C GLY A 118 19.66 6.57 10.03
N VAL A 119 18.99 5.93 9.06
CA VAL A 119 17.59 5.45 9.16
C VAL A 119 17.44 3.92 9.16
N ALA A 120 18.49 3.18 9.46
CA ALA A 120 18.56 1.73 9.32
C ALA A 120 17.60 0.92 10.24
N MET A 121 17.41 1.32 11.50
CA MET A 121 16.56 0.65 12.51
C MET A 121 16.76 -0.88 12.59
N PRO A 122 17.98 -1.41 12.77
CA PRO A 122 18.27 -2.85 12.57
C PRO A 122 17.67 -3.77 13.64
N ASP A 123 17.30 -3.20 14.80
CA ASP A 123 16.78 -3.94 15.96
C ASP A 123 15.26 -3.83 16.11
N ASP A 124 14.61 -3.11 15.21
CA ASP A 124 13.17 -2.82 15.27
C ASP A 124 12.38 -3.72 14.30
N VAL A 125 11.15 -4.08 14.65
CA VAL A 125 10.20 -4.72 13.75
C VAL A 125 9.36 -3.61 13.12
N SER A 126 9.76 -3.16 11.93
CA SER A 126 9.12 -2.04 11.25
C SER A 126 7.88 -2.47 10.47
N VAL A 127 6.88 -1.59 10.37
CA VAL A 127 5.57 -1.88 9.79
C VAL A 127 5.24 -0.93 8.64
N ALA A 128 5.14 0.36 8.89
CA ALA A 128 4.82 1.39 7.91
C ALA A 128 5.94 2.42 7.79
N ALA A 129 5.97 3.12 6.66
CA ALA A 129 6.82 4.28 6.43
C ALA A 129 5.99 5.43 5.84
N THR A 130 6.20 6.63 6.38
CA THR A 130 5.47 7.83 5.99
C THR A 130 6.44 9.00 5.88
N PHE A 131 6.50 9.63 4.71
CA PHE A 131 7.23 10.89 4.51
C PHE A 131 6.27 12.07 4.59
N ALA A 132 6.68 13.13 5.29
CA ALA A 132 5.98 14.42 5.34
C ALA A 132 6.90 15.52 5.88
N ASP A 133 6.74 16.76 5.41
CA ASP A 133 7.46 17.94 5.91
C ASP A 133 6.76 18.49 7.17
N ILE A 134 7.16 18.01 8.36
CA ILE A 134 6.47 18.29 9.63
C ILE A 134 6.77 19.67 10.20
N ASP A 135 7.81 20.35 9.76
CA ASP A 135 8.21 21.67 10.26
C ASP A 135 8.20 22.77 9.19
N ASN A 136 7.74 22.43 7.99
CA ASN A 136 7.57 23.32 6.83
C ASN A 136 8.91 23.92 6.32
N ASP A 137 10.01 23.18 6.47
CA ASP A 137 11.32 23.64 5.97
C ASP A 137 11.57 23.27 4.49
N GLY A 138 10.83 22.32 3.97
CA GLY A 138 10.83 21.86 2.58
C GLY A 138 11.59 20.57 2.33
N ASP A 139 12.10 19.94 3.38
CA ASP A 139 12.75 18.65 3.33
C ASP A 139 11.81 17.58 3.95
N PRO A 140 11.43 16.49 3.25
CA PRO A 140 10.51 15.51 3.80
C PRO A 140 11.13 14.72 4.95
N ASP A 141 10.45 14.72 6.10
CA ASP A 141 10.79 13.94 7.29
C ASP A 141 10.23 12.52 7.22
N LEU A 142 10.76 11.63 8.04
CA LEU A 142 10.39 10.20 7.99
C LEU A 142 9.81 9.73 9.33
N PHE A 143 8.58 9.21 9.30
CA PHE A 143 7.99 8.49 10.43
C PHE A 143 7.88 6.99 10.12
N VAL A 144 8.28 6.16 11.08
CA VAL A 144 8.25 4.68 10.96
C VAL A 144 7.52 4.09 12.14
N THR A 145 6.48 3.29 11.87
CA THR A 145 5.79 2.54 12.90
C THR A 145 6.45 1.20 13.18
N THR A 146 6.31 0.72 14.40
CA THR A 146 6.96 -0.53 14.85
C THR A 146 6.05 -1.37 15.74
N VAL A 147 6.39 -2.67 15.84
CA VAL A 147 5.78 -3.58 16.81
C VAL A 147 6.59 -3.61 18.09
N ARG A 148 6.12 -2.94 19.15
CA ARG A 148 6.66 -2.96 20.53
C ARG A 148 8.09 -2.46 20.72
N HIS A 149 8.70 -1.85 19.70
CA HIS A 149 10.05 -1.27 19.81
C HIS A 149 10.03 0.25 19.97
N GLY A 150 8.86 0.87 19.79
CA GLY A 150 8.64 2.32 19.77
C GLY A 150 8.72 2.88 18.36
N ASN A 151 7.70 3.64 17.98
CA ASN A 151 7.69 4.33 16.70
C ASN A 151 8.85 5.33 16.63
N ARG A 152 9.32 5.66 15.42
CA ARG A 152 10.45 6.56 15.19
C ARG A 152 10.06 7.73 14.32
N LEU A 153 10.51 8.91 14.70
CA LEU A 153 10.44 10.13 13.88
C LEU A 153 11.84 10.65 13.63
N PHE A 154 12.17 10.79 12.36
CA PHE A 154 13.44 11.28 11.88
C PHE A 154 13.25 12.61 11.14
N GLU A 155 13.89 13.68 11.61
CA GLU A 155 13.94 14.97 10.95
C GLU A 155 14.99 14.90 9.85
N ASN A 156 14.65 15.34 8.64
CA ASN A 156 15.57 15.50 7.54
C ASN A 156 16.41 16.78 7.74
N MET A 157 17.69 16.64 7.81
CA MET A 157 18.64 17.75 8.02
C MET A 157 19.16 18.33 6.71
N GLY A 158 18.52 18.01 5.61
CA GLY A 158 18.93 18.34 4.25
C GLY A 158 19.96 17.37 3.68
N GLY A 159 19.87 17.17 2.36
CA GLY A 159 20.79 16.31 1.61
C GLY A 159 20.71 14.83 1.99
N GLY A 160 19.52 14.32 2.33
CA GLY A 160 19.25 12.92 2.64
C GLY A 160 19.89 12.43 3.94
N ARG A 161 20.09 13.30 4.92
CA ARG A 161 20.62 12.96 6.25
C ARG A 161 19.58 13.22 7.31
N PHE A 162 19.31 12.24 8.14
CA PHE A 162 18.25 12.28 9.12
C PHE A 162 18.79 12.27 10.55
N ARG A 163 18.02 12.87 11.46
CA ARG A 163 18.26 12.86 12.90
C ARG A 163 17.05 12.29 13.62
N ASP A 164 17.24 11.26 14.45
CA ASP A 164 16.17 10.74 15.32
C ASP A 164 15.78 11.81 16.34
N ILE A 165 14.55 12.30 16.22
CA ILE A 165 13.93 13.28 17.12
C ILE A 165 12.78 12.68 17.94
N THR A 166 12.58 11.38 17.91
CA THR A 166 11.46 10.67 18.53
C THR A 166 11.20 11.07 19.97
N ALA A 167 12.26 11.10 20.79
CA ALA A 167 12.13 11.46 22.21
C ALA A 167 11.80 12.95 22.41
N GLN A 168 12.34 13.84 21.57
CA GLN A 168 12.05 15.26 21.57
C GLN A 168 10.60 15.52 21.14
N ALA A 169 10.18 14.85 20.09
CA ALA A 169 8.83 14.97 19.51
C ALA A 169 7.73 14.37 20.40
N GLY A 170 8.06 13.36 21.21
CA GLY A 170 7.12 12.70 22.10
C GLY A 170 6.18 11.69 21.41
N VAL A 171 6.58 11.17 20.24
CA VAL A 171 5.74 10.28 19.38
C VAL A 171 6.15 8.81 19.43
N GLY A 172 7.08 8.43 20.30
CA GLY A 172 7.66 7.08 20.40
C GLY A 172 6.75 6.08 21.13
N TYR A 173 5.49 5.97 20.74
CA TYR A 173 4.56 4.99 21.31
C TYR A 173 5.08 3.57 21.20
N VAL A 174 5.00 2.79 22.27
CA VAL A 174 5.44 1.40 22.36
C VAL A 174 4.23 0.49 22.43
N GLY A 175 3.81 -0.03 21.33
CA GLY A 175 2.65 -0.93 21.20
C GLY A 175 2.68 -1.67 19.85
N HIS A 176 1.51 -2.02 19.35
CA HIS A 176 1.35 -2.72 18.08
C HIS A 176 0.86 -1.73 17.02
N SER A 177 1.71 -0.75 16.67
CA SER A 177 1.37 0.25 15.67
C SER A 177 1.34 -0.35 14.26
N SER A 178 0.48 0.21 13.41
CA SER A 178 0.29 -0.20 12.02
C SER A 178 0.52 1.00 11.09
N GLY A 179 -0.52 1.63 10.53
CA GLY A 179 -0.41 2.77 9.65
C GLY A 179 -0.13 4.09 10.39
N ALA A 180 0.25 5.09 9.62
CA ALA A 180 0.38 6.47 10.07
C ALA A 180 -0.04 7.42 8.95
N VAL A 181 -0.74 8.51 9.29
CA VAL A 181 -1.25 9.51 8.35
C VAL A 181 -0.92 10.90 8.87
N PHE A 182 -0.29 11.72 8.03
CA PHE A 182 -0.09 13.14 8.31
C PHE A 182 -1.20 13.98 7.66
N PHE A 183 -1.76 14.92 8.43
CA PHE A 183 -2.77 15.88 7.94
C PHE A 183 -2.91 17.04 8.93
N ASP A 184 -3.36 18.17 8.46
CA ASP A 184 -3.62 19.36 9.28
C ASP A 184 -5.08 19.34 9.73
N TYR A 185 -5.37 18.74 10.93
CA TYR A 185 -6.76 18.54 11.36
C TYR A 185 -7.42 19.83 11.83
N ASP A 186 -6.67 20.82 12.33
CA ASP A 186 -7.24 22.03 12.95
C ASP A 186 -6.99 23.31 12.14
N GLY A 187 -6.35 23.19 10.97
CA GLY A 187 -6.17 24.27 10.01
C GLY A 187 -5.11 25.29 10.43
N ASP A 188 -4.15 24.90 11.27
CA ASP A 188 -3.08 25.79 11.73
C ASP A 188 -1.87 25.88 10.80
N GLY A 189 -1.83 25.02 9.76
CA GLY A 189 -0.78 24.95 8.74
C GLY A 189 0.39 24.05 9.11
N LEU A 190 0.33 23.33 10.22
CA LEU A 190 1.29 22.29 10.60
C LEU A 190 0.65 20.91 10.39
N LEU A 191 1.46 19.93 10.03
CA LEU A 191 0.98 18.57 9.88
C LEU A 191 0.92 17.85 11.21
N ASP A 192 -0.28 17.41 11.57
CA ASP A 192 -0.55 16.53 12.72
C ASP A 192 -0.36 15.07 12.31
N LEU A 193 -0.23 14.17 13.28
CA LEU A 193 0.05 12.77 13.05
C LEU A 193 -1.01 11.87 13.67
N PHE A 194 -1.71 11.09 12.85
CA PHE A 194 -2.56 10.00 13.32
C PHE A 194 -1.87 8.65 13.15
N VAL A 195 -1.79 7.87 14.23
CA VAL A 195 -1.17 6.53 14.24
C VAL A 195 -2.22 5.49 14.56
N THR A 196 -2.44 4.53 13.67
CA THR A 196 -3.31 3.40 13.93
C THR A 196 -2.61 2.34 14.77
N ASN A 197 -3.32 1.77 15.74
CA ASN A 197 -2.84 0.67 16.55
C ASN A 197 -3.78 -0.52 16.43
N VAL A 198 -3.21 -1.71 16.27
CA VAL A 198 -4.00 -2.94 16.11
C VAL A 198 -4.50 -3.42 17.47
N GLY A 199 -3.61 -3.91 18.29
CA GLY A 199 -3.93 -4.47 19.60
C GLY A 199 -2.90 -5.51 20.02
N VAL A 200 -2.99 -5.96 21.25
CA VAL A 200 -2.01 -6.89 21.85
C VAL A 200 -2.17 -8.28 21.25
N TYR A 201 -1.40 -8.58 20.23
CA TYR A 201 -1.33 -9.91 19.60
C TYR A 201 -0.02 -10.66 19.87
N THR A 202 0.90 -10.07 20.64
CA THR A 202 2.17 -10.69 21.00
C THR A 202 2.26 -11.02 22.49
N SER A 203 3.02 -12.06 22.82
CA SER A 203 3.41 -12.42 24.19
C SER A 203 4.64 -11.60 24.64
N ASN A 204 5.10 -11.83 25.89
CA ASN A 204 6.35 -11.25 26.38
C ASN A 204 7.59 -12.14 26.09
N VAL A 205 7.44 -13.22 25.33
CA VAL A 205 8.54 -14.11 24.94
C VAL A 205 9.18 -13.56 23.68
N LYS A 206 10.51 -13.41 23.67
CA LYS A 206 11.26 -13.01 22.48
C LYS A 206 11.67 -14.23 21.65
N GLY A 207 11.48 -14.13 20.35
CA GLY A 207 12.00 -15.06 19.35
C GLY A 207 13.41 -14.72 18.87
N PRO A 208 14.00 -15.54 17.99
CA PRO A 208 15.28 -15.25 17.36
C PRO A 208 15.22 -13.96 16.53
N GLY A 209 16.17 -13.04 16.74
CA GLY A 209 16.14 -11.71 16.11
C GLY A 209 15.40 -10.64 16.89
N GLY A 210 14.94 -10.94 18.13
CA GLY A 210 14.45 -9.93 19.07
C GLY A 210 12.96 -9.63 19.01
N TYR A 211 12.21 -10.11 18.00
CA TYR A 211 10.77 -9.93 17.93
C TYR A 211 10.02 -10.66 19.06
N TYR A 212 8.80 -10.21 19.36
CA TYR A 212 7.96 -10.85 20.37
C TYR A 212 7.06 -11.92 19.74
N VAL A 213 7.09 -13.13 20.31
CA VAL A 213 6.31 -14.28 19.81
C VAL A 213 4.82 -14.00 19.90
N GLY A 214 4.09 -14.21 18.80
CA GLY A 214 2.65 -14.02 18.74
C GLY A 214 1.86 -14.94 19.68
N LEU A 215 0.70 -14.47 20.13
CA LEU A 215 -0.25 -15.27 20.87
C LEU A 215 -0.88 -16.33 19.96
N SER A 216 -1.25 -17.48 20.52
CA SER A 216 -1.85 -18.58 19.74
C SER A 216 -3.20 -18.23 19.12
N ASP A 217 -3.90 -17.25 19.70
CA ASP A 217 -5.20 -16.73 19.29
C ASP A 217 -5.13 -15.31 18.71
N ALA A 218 -3.96 -14.88 18.29
CA ALA A 218 -3.73 -13.53 17.76
C ALA A 218 -4.67 -13.16 16.60
N PHE A 219 -5.02 -14.14 15.77
CA PHE A 219 -5.93 -13.93 14.63
C PHE A 219 -7.42 -13.78 15.02
N HIS A 220 -7.75 -13.93 16.28
CA HIS A 220 -9.11 -13.77 16.82
C HIS A 220 -9.26 -12.47 17.61
N GLY A 221 -8.55 -11.40 17.19
CA GLY A 221 -8.52 -10.12 17.89
C GLY A 221 -9.88 -9.51 18.16
N HIS A 222 -10.79 -9.60 17.20
CA HIS A 222 -12.16 -9.13 17.32
C HIS A 222 -12.97 -9.79 18.46
N THR A 223 -12.56 -10.98 18.92
CA THR A 223 -13.18 -11.64 20.08
C THR A 223 -12.56 -11.19 21.41
N HIS A 224 -11.56 -10.31 21.36
CA HIS A 224 -10.79 -9.82 22.48
C HIS A 224 -10.71 -8.29 22.50
N PRO A 225 -11.85 -7.58 22.65
CA PRO A 225 -11.86 -6.10 22.59
C PRO A 225 -11.01 -5.47 23.72
N GLU A 226 -10.75 -6.17 24.80
CA GLU A 226 -9.86 -5.74 25.88
C GLU A 226 -8.39 -5.65 25.46
N ARG A 227 -8.00 -6.28 24.37
CA ARG A 227 -6.64 -6.24 23.80
C ARG A 227 -6.45 -5.12 22.78
N ALA A 228 -7.53 -4.46 22.32
CA ALA A 228 -7.41 -3.37 21.36
C ALA A 228 -6.57 -2.22 21.95
N GLU A 229 -5.60 -1.75 21.20
CA GLU A 229 -4.81 -0.58 21.53
C GLU A 229 -5.43 0.65 20.84
N ALA A 230 -5.60 1.76 21.58
CA ALA A 230 -6.20 2.94 20.99
C ALA A 230 -5.26 3.56 19.94
N SER A 231 -5.83 3.94 18.81
CA SER A 231 -5.16 4.79 17.84
C SER A 231 -4.91 6.18 18.44
N ILE A 232 -3.89 6.90 17.99
CA ILE A 232 -3.42 8.12 18.63
C ILE A 232 -3.37 9.27 17.62
N LEU A 233 -4.00 10.40 17.95
CA LEU A 233 -3.82 11.66 17.24
C LEU A 233 -2.87 12.55 18.03
N TYR A 234 -1.75 12.86 17.42
CA TYR A 234 -0.73 13.80 17.91
C TYR A 234 -0.87 15.13 17.20
N HIS A 235 -1.18 16.19 17.96
CA HIS A 235 -1.19 17.57 17.49
C HIS A 235 0.22 18.14 17.45
N ASN A 236 0.62 18.72 16.32
CA ASN A 236 1.91 19.35 16.10
C ASN A 236 1.96 20.74 16.75
N LEU A 237 2.81 20.92 17.74
CA LEU A 237 2.98 22.18 18.47
C LEU A 237 4.02 23.12 17.84
N GLY A 238 4.58 22.73 16.68
CA GLY A 238 5.74 23.36 16.10
C GLY A 238 7.04 23.08 16.83
N GLY A 239 8.17 23.33 16.15
CA GLY A 239 9.49 23.08 16.71
C GLY A 239 9.74 21.60 17.01
N ASN A 240 9.23 20.72 16.15
CA ASN A 240 9.37 19.28 16.23
C ASN A 240 8.88 18.67 17.55
N ARG A 241 7.73 19.14 18.03
CA ARG A 241 7.07 18.65 19.25
C ARG A 241 5.61 18.37 19.00
N PHE A 242 5.16 17.23 19.48
CA PHE A 242 3.78 16.77 19.34
C PHE A 242 3.14 16.52 20.72
N LYS A 243 1.81 16.60 20.76
CA LYS A 243 1.01 16.30 21.95
C LYS A 243 -0.12 15.34 21.59
N ASP A 244 -0.26 14.25 22.34
CA ASP A 244 -1.44 13.38 22.24
C ASP A 244 -2.70 14.18 22.64
N VAL A 245 -3.59 14.38 21.68
CA VAL A 245 -4.88 15.09 21.84
C VAL A 245 -6.08 14.17 21.60
N THR A 246 -5.87 12.88 21.39
CA THR A 246 -6.86 11.88 21.03
C THR A 246 -8.16 12.01 21.83
N ARG A 247 -8.04 12.08 23.14
CA ARG A 247 -9.20 12.22 24.04
C ARG A 247 -9.74 13.63 24.08
N ASP A 248 -8.88 14.64 23.96
CA ASP A 248 -9.25 16.05 24.02
C ASP A 248 -10.20 16.40 22.87
N VAL A 249 -9.96 15.82 21.68
CA VAL A 249 -10.77 16.02 20.47
C VAL A 249 -11.85 14.94 20.25
N GLY A 250 -11.99 13.99 21.18
CA GLY A 250 -13.04 12.97 21.13
C GLY A 250 -12.83 11.85 20.12
N LEU A 251 -11.63 11.74 19.52
CA LEU A 251 -11.28 10.67 18.59
C LEU A 251 -10.86 9.43 19.39
N VAL A 252 -11.80 8.63 19.89
CA VAL A 252 -11.53 7.46 20.73
C VAL A 252 -11.78 6.20 19.91
N ASP A 253 -10.84 5.89 19.03
CA ASP A 253 -10.82 4.66 18.27
C ASP A 253 -10.14 3.55 19.09
N ARG A 254 -10.84 2.41 19.25
CA ARG A 254 -10.38 1.20 19.93
C ARG A 254 -10.70 -0.04 19.14
N SER A 255 -10.50 0.05 17.85
CA SER A 255 -10.64 -1.05 16.90
C SER A 255 -9.31 -1.78 16.74
N TRP A 256 -9.29 -2.83 15.96
CA TRP A 256 -8.06 -3.44 15.46
C TRP A 256 -7.62 -2.70 14.20
N SER A 257 -7.19 -1.44 14.41
CA SER A 257 -7.02 -0.48 13.33
C SER A 257 -5.75 -0.76 12.52
N GLY A 258 -5.94 -1.12 11.25
CA GLY A 258 -4.83 -1.47 10.35
C GLY A 258 -4.23 -0.27 9.63
N ASP A 259 -5.06 0.58 9.07
CA ASP A 259 -4.66 1.73 8.27
C ASP A 259 -5.72 2.84 8.34
N ALA A 260 -5.44 4.01 7.76
CA ALA A 260 -6.39 5.12 7.70
C ALA A 260 -6.12 5.99 6.46
N THR A 261 -7.10 6.83 6.11
CA THR A 261 -6.94 7.87 5.09
C THR A 261 -7.78 9.10 5.45
N VAL A 262 -7.45 10.21 4.84
CA VAL A 262 -8.13 11.50 5.00
C VAL A 262 -9.06 11.76 3.83
N ILE A 263 -10.27 12.21 4.12
CA ILE A 263 -11.29 12.59 3.15
C ILE A 263 -12.14 13.72 3.70
N ASP A 264 -12.57 14.67 2.88
CA ASP A 264 -13.63 15.64 3.22
C ASP A 264 -14.97 15.01 2.79
N ALA A 265 -15.54 14.15 3.66
CA ALA A 265 -16.67 13.30 3.31
C ALA A 265 -18.01 14.04 3.22
N ASN A 266 -18.09 15.24 3.79
CA ASN A 266 -19.30 16.06 3.85
C ASN A 266 -19.18 17.38 3.10
N ASP A 267 -18.05 17.62 2.40
CA ASP A 267 -17.73 18.85 1.62
C ASP A 267 -17.74 20.14 2.49
N ASP A 268 -17.43 20.04 3.79
CA ASP A 268 -17.40 21.20 4.68
C ASP A 268 -16.03 21.91 4.72
N GLY A 269 -15.00 21.27 4.17
CA GLY A 269 -13.65 21.79 4.04
C GLY A 269 -12.71 21.40 5.16
N TRP A 270 -13.17 20.61 6.12
CA TRP A 270 -12.33 20.03 7.16
C TRP A 270 -11.96 18.60 6.83
N PRO A 271 -10.73 18.19 7.08
CA PRO A 271 -10.31 16.81 6.81
C PRO A 271 -10.95 15.86 7.82
N ASP A 272 -11.79 14.95 7.33
CA ASP A 272 -12.33 13.82 8.09
C ASP A 272 -11.37 12.64 8.03
N LEU A 273 -11.51 11.67 8.91
CA LEU A 273 -10.64 10.51 9.00
C LEU A 273 -11.43 9.22 8.83
N TYR A 274 -11.06 8.42 7.82
CA TYR A 274 -11.59 7.08 7.63
C TYR A 274 -10.57 6.04 8.11
N VAL A 275 -10.93 5.30 9.16
CA VAL A 275 -10.07 4.32 9.84
C VAL A 275 -10.52 2.92 9.53
N LEU A 276 -9.58 2.07 9.09
CA LEU A 276 -9.84 0.66 8.76
C LEU A 276 -9.73 -0.22 10.00
N ASP A 277 -10.70 -1.09 10.19
CA ASP A 277 -10.63 -2.18 11.17
C ASP A 277 -10.36 -3.50 10.42
N MET A 278 -9.26 -4.18 10.76
CA MET A 278 -8.86 -5.44 10.12
C MET A 278 -9.79 -6.62 10.45
N GLN A 279 -10.65 -6.48 11.46
CA GLN A 279 -11.57 -7.53 11.92
C GLN A 279 -12.84 -6.94 12.54
N GLY A 280 -13.39 -5.88 11.94
CA GLY A 280 -14.54 -5.19 12.49
C GLY A 280 -15.17 -4.15 11.56
N GLU A 281 -15.91 -3.22 12.14
CA GLU A 281 -16.52 -2.10 11.44
C GLU A 281 -15.48 -0.99 11.25
N ASN A 282 -15.26 -0.54 10.02
CA ASN A 282 -14.44 0.63 9.76
C ASN A 282 -15.14 1.88 10.28
N HIS A 283 -14.39 2.93 10.60
CA HIS A 283 -14.94 4.13 11.21
C HIS A 283 -14.69 5.40 10.37
N LEU A 284 -15.75 6.17 10.13
CA LEU A 284 -15.65 7.54 9.63
C LEU A 284 -15.78 8.51 10.81
N TRP A 285 -14.71 9.22 11.10
CA TRP A 285 -14.66 10.27 12.10
C TRP A 285 -14.78 11.64 11.41
N LEU A 286 -15.96 12.28 11.50
CA LEU A 286 -16.16 13.65 11.00
C LEU A 286 -15.48 14.67 11.89
N ASN A 287 -14.73 15.54 11.28
CA ASN A 287 -14.04 16.66 11.92
C ASN A 287 -14.99 17.87 12.07
N GLU A 288 -15.40 18.19 13.28
CA GLU A 288 -16.29 19.32 13.56
C GLU A 288 -15.48 20.61 13.75
N GLY A 289 -14.97 21.15 12.63
CA GLY A 289 -14.34 22.45 12.58
C GLY A 289 -12.98 22.54 13.25
N GLY A 290 -12.14 21.50 13.15
CA GLY A 290 -10.79 21.44 13.73
C GLY A 290 -10.77 21.29 15.26
N LYS A 291 -11.91 20.98 15.89
CA LYS A 291 -12.02 21.00 17.36
C LYS A 291 -12.39 19.66 17.95
N ARG A 292 -13.12 18.86 17.23
CA ARG A 292 -13.64 17.60 17.72
C ARG A 292 -13.95 16.66 16.57
N PHE A 293 -13.74 15.37 16.81
CA PHE A 293 -14.18 14.30 15.93
C PHE A 293 -15.44 13.62 16.46
N ARG A 294 -16.31 13.20 15.54
CA ARG A 294 -17.54 12.48 15.84
C ARG A 294 -17.69 11.30 14.90
N ASP A 295 -17.92 10.11 15.43
CA ASP A 295 -18.24 8.94 14.62
C ASP A 295 -19.55 9.15 13.84
N ALA A 296 -19.45 9.07 12.53
CA ALA A 296 -20.56 9.21 11.61
C ALA A 296 -20.71 7.98 10.69
N THR A 297 -19.98 6.92 10.94
CA THR A 297 -19.85 5.74 10.07
C THR A 297 -21.19 5.29 9.50
N ARG A 298 -22.15 4.98 10.34
CA ARG A 298 -23.43 4.41 9.90
C ARG A 298 -24.33 5.36 9.14
N ALA A 299 -24.09 6.67 9.27
CA ALA A 299 -24.84 7.67 8.51
C ALA A 299 -24.36 7.77 7.06
N TYR A 300 -23.07 7.50 6.83
CA TYR A 300 -22.43 7.61 5.51
C TYR A 300 -22.21 6.24 4.87
N PHE A 301 -21.84 5.24 5.66
CA PHE A 301 -21.55 3.86 5.24
C PHE A 301 -22.42 2.88 6.02
N PRO A 302 -23.62 2.52 5.51
CA PRO A 302 -24.49 1.54 6.17
C PRO A 302 -23.86 0.16 6.35
N LYS A 303 -22.89 -0.16 5.49
CA LYS A 303 -22.05 -1.36 5.56
C LYS A 303 -20.60 -0.98 5.30
N THR A 304 -19.68 -1.68 5.97
CA THR A 304 -18.22 -1.54 5.76
C THR A 304 -17.58 -2.90 5.51
N PRO A 305 -16.43 -2.97 4.81
CA PRO A 305 -15.64 -4.19 4.71
C PRO A 305 -15.27 -4.73 6.10
N TRP A 306 -15.32 -6.06 6.26
CA TRP A 306 -15.02 -6.74 7.51
C TRP A 306 -13.53 -6.89 7.78
N GLY A 307 -12.76 -7.21 6.74
CA GLY A 307 -11.33 -7.49 6.80
C GLY A 307 -10.52 -6.44 6.06
N ALA A 308 -10.81 -5.17 6.33
CA ALA A 308 -10.21 -4.05 5.61
C ALA A 308 -8.69 -4.00 5.80
N MET A 309 -7.95 -3.85 4.70
CA MET A 309 -6.49 -3.84 4.70
C MET A 309 -5.91 -2.51 4.22
N GLY A 310 -6.28 -2.04 3.05
CA GLY A 310 -5.80 -0.80 2.48
C GLY A 310 -6.93 0.08 1.97
N VAL A 311 -6.64 1.36 1.82
CA VAL A 311 -7.62 2.39 1.47
C VAL A 311 -7.01 3.43 0.56
N LYS A 312 -7.80 3.95 -0.39
CA LYS A 312 -7.42 5.08 -1.24
C LYS A 312 -8.63 5.94 -1.58
N VAL A 313 -8.39 7.25 -1.66
CA VAL A 313 -9.37 8.26 -2.06
C VAL A 313 -9.00 8.79 -3.43
N PHE A 314 -9.93 8.78 -4.39
CA PHE A 314 -9.73 9.29 -5.76
C PHE A 314 -11.08 9.50 -6.46
N ASP A 315 -11.10 10.22 -7.56
CA ASP A 315 -12.29 10.47 -8.41
C ASP A 315 -12.31 9.44 -9.56
N PHE A 316 -12.92 8.26 -9.33
CA PHE A 316 -12.83 7.17 -10.32
C PHE A 316 -13.74 7.41 -11.54
N ASP A 317 -14.85 8.14 -11.41
CA ASP A 317 -15.84 8.31 -12.48
C ASP A 317 -15.81 9.71 -13.12
N GLY A 318 -14.88 10.59 -12.68
CA GLY A 318 -14.67 11.92 -13.25
C GLY A 318 -15.79 12.91 -12.96
N ASP A 319 -16.58 12.66 -11.90
CA ASP A 319 -17.71 13.50 -11.54
C ASP A 319 -17.33 14.70 -10.67
N GLY A 320 -16.05 14.80 -10.29
CA GLY A 320 -15.48 15.90 -9.52
C GLY A 320 -15.69 15.75 -8.01
N ARG A 321 -16.01 14.56 -7.54
CA ARG A 321 -16.07 14.19 -6.13
C ARG A 321 -15.08 13.06 -5.83
N LEU A 322 -14.56 13.05 -4.62
CA LEU A 322 -13.64 12.02 -4.19
C LEU A 322 -14.41 10.80 -3.67
N ASP A 323 -14.12 9.66 -4.26
CA ASP A 323 -14.63 8.34 -3.93
C ASP A 323 -13.69 7.60 -2.99
N LEU A 324 -14.13 6.47 -2.43
CA LEU A 324 -13.35 5.70 -1.46
C LEU A 324 -13.25 4.23 -1.88
N LEU A 325 -12.04 3.76 -2.11
CA LEU A 325 -11.74 2.34 -2.32
C LEU A 325 -11.14 1.73 -1.06
N VAL A 326 -11.72 0.61 -0.60
CA VAL A 326 -11.20 -0.21 0.50
C VAL A 326 -10.95 -1.62 0.00
N THR A 327 -9.75 -2.15 0.22
CA THR A 327 -9.45 -3.56 -0.06
C THR A 327 -9.73 -4.42 1.17
N ASP A 328 -10.27 -5.63 0.96
CA ASP A 328 -10.66 -6.55 2.02
C ASP A 328 -10.04 -7.94 1.82
N MET A 329 -9.35 -8.46 2.83
CA MET A 329 -8.71 -9.78 2.79
C MET A 329 -9.69 -10.95 2.54
N HIS A 330 -11.00 -10.73 2.67
CA HIS A 330 -12.03 -11.75 2.43
C HIS A 330 -12.58 -11.76 0.99
N SER A 331 -12.04 -10.95 0.09
CA SER A 331 -12.42 -10.96 -1.33
C SER A 331 -12.22 -12.33 -1.99
N ASP A 332 -11.32 -13.16 -1.45
CA ASP A 332 -11.11 -14.54 -1.89
C ASP A 332 -12.30 -15.47 -1.66
N MET A 333 -13.27 -15.07 -0.86
CA MET A 333 -14.49 -15.87 -0.62
C MET A 333 -15.36 -16.00 -1.87
N TRP A 334 -15.20 -15.08 -2.82
CA TRP A 334 -15.97 -15.04 -4.07
C TRP A 334 -15.23 -15.66 -5.26
N VAL A 335 -13.92 -15.84 -5.17
CA VAL A 335 -13.13 -16.44 -6.24
C VAL A 335 -13.20 -17.95 -6.17
N ASN A 336 -13.67 -18.60 -7.24
CA ASN A 336 -13.69 -20.05 -7.38
C ASN A 336 -12.26 -20.61 -7.35
N ILE A 337 -11.95 -21.33 -6.29
CA ILE A 337 -10.65 -21.94 -6.10
C ILE A 337 -10.68 -23.36 -6.69
N PRO A 338 -9.82 -23.72 -7.66
CA PRO A 338 -9.81 -25.03 -8.28
C PRO A 338 -9.73 -26.17 -7.25
N ALA A 339 -10.51 -27.24 -7.47
CA ALA A 339 -10.46 -28.44 -6.64
C ALA A 339 -9.07 -29.11 -6.71
N GLY A 340 -8.58 -29.62 -5.57
CA GLY A 340 -7.28 -30.30 -5.48
C GLY A 340 -6.17 -29.49 -4.81
N ASP A 341 -6.44 -28.26 -4.41
CA ASP A 341 -5.55 -27.51 -3.55
C ASP A 341 -5.73 -27.94 -2.09
N TRP A 342 -4.66 -28.45 -1.47
CA TRP A 342 -4.69 -28.93 -0.07
C TRP A 342 -5.12 -27.85 0.94
N ALA A 343 -4.86 -26.56 0.64
CA ALA A 343 -5.34 -25.44 1.46
C ALA A 343 -6.87 -25.36 1.44
N ALA A 344 -7.53 -25.73 0.33
CA ALA A 344 -8.98 -25.84 0.27
C ALA A 344 -9.50 -27.04 1.07
N GLU A 345 -8.76 -28.14 1.14
CA GLU A 345 -9.12 -29.30 1.97
C GLU A 345 -8.89 -29.05 3.48
N ALA A 346 -7.83 -28.33 3.83
CA ALA A 346 -7.60 -27.89 5.21
C ALA A 346 -8.70 -26.94 5.69
N ARG A 347 -9.19 -26.05 4.84
CA ARG A 347 -10.33 -25.18 5.13
C ARG A 347 -11.66 -25.95 5.28
N LYS A 348 -11.85 -27.06 4.57
CA LYS A 348 -13.05 -27.90 4.74
C LYS A 348 -13.08 -28.58 6.10
N ALA A 349 -11.95 -28.93 6.65
CA ALA A 349 -11.85 -29.55 7.98
C ALA A 349 -12.10 -28.55 9.14
N ASP A 350 -11.76 -27.26 8.91
CA ASP A 350 -11.93 -26.16 9.90
C ASP A 350 -13.32 -25.48 9.80
N SER A 351 -14.14 -25.81 8.80
CA SER A 351 -14.99 -24.82 8.18
C SER A 351 -16.43 -24.70 8.70
N ALA A 352 -17.00 -25.66 9.40
CA ALA A 352 -18.42 -25.57 9.78
C ALA A 352 -18.63 -24.94 11.17
N GLN A 353 -17.80 -25.28 12.13
CA GLN A 353 -17.91 -24.78 13.51
C GLN A 353 -17.12 -23.46 13.69
N ALA A 354 -15.91 -23.38 13.12
CA ALA A 354 -15.07 -22.19 13.22
C ALA A 354 -15.69 -20.96 12.51
N ARG A 355 -16.47 -21.16 11.44
CA ARG A 355 -17.16 -20.05 10.76
C ARG A 355 -18.31 -19.46 11.57
N ALA A 356 -19.01 -20.24 12.39
CA ALA A 356 -20.09 -19.72 13.22
C ALA A 356 -19.55 -18.82 14.35
N ASP A 357 -18.38 -19.17 14.88
CA ASP A 357 -17.73 -18.45 15.98
C ASP A 357 -16.85 -17.27 15.50
N TYR A 358 -16.43 -17.30 14.21
CA TYR A 358 -15.52 -16.30 13.63
C TYR A 358 -16.24 -15.01 13.19
N PHE A 359 -17.50 -15.09 12.77
CA PHE A 359 -18.24 -13.91 12.34
C PHE A 359 -19.17 -13.41 13.44
N PRO A 360 -19.11 -12.13 13.80
CA PRO A 360 -19.93 -11.57 14.87
C PRO A 360 -21.42 -11.58 14.53
N GLU A 361 -22.23 -11.37 15.54
CA GLU A 361 -23.65 -11.06 15.37
C GLU A 361 -23.78 -9.79 14.51
N GLY A 362 -24.64 -9.82 13.48
CA GLY A 362 -24.88 -8.67 12.62
C GLY A 362 -24.17 -8.71 11.26
N LYS A 363 -23.98 -9.90 10.67
CA LYS A 363 -23.40 -10.11 9.33
C LYS A 363 -23.96 -9.18 8.24
N ASP A 364 -25.21 -8.75 8.37
CA ASP A 364 -25.88 -7.88 7.40
C ASP A 364 -25.26 -6.47 7.32
N ARG A 365 -24.35 -6.12 8.25
CA ARG A 365 -23.66 -4.84 8.30
C ARG A 365 -22.28 -4.84 7.63
N PHE A 366 -21.81 -5.99 7.17
CA PHE A 366 -20.48 -6.13 6.61
C PHE A 366 -20.52 -6.46 5.12
N ILE A 367 -19.50 -6.00 4.43
CA ILE A 367 -19.11 -6.41 3.10
C ILE A 367 -17.95 -7.40 3.27
N PHE A 368 -17.96 -8.48 2.51
CA PHE A 368 -16.88 -9.45 2.45
C PHE A 368 -16.31 -9.43 1.03
N GLY A 369 -15.41 -8.50 0.78
CA GLY A 369 -14.85 -8.21 -0.52
C GLY A 369 -14.35 -6.77 -0.58
N ASN A 370 -13.68 -6.41 -1.66
CA ASN A 370 -13.30 -5.03 -1.90
C ASN A 370 -14.54 -4.15 -2.00
N ALA A 371 -14.43 -2.93 -1.51
CA ALA A 371 -15.54 -1.97 -1.56
C ALA A 371 -15.09 -0.67 -2.21
N LEU A 372 -15.68 -0.35 -3.36
CA LEU A 372 -15.59 0.97 -3.97
C LEU A 372 -16.89 1.71 -3.68
N PHE A 373 -16.77 2.80 -2.95
CA PHE A 373 -17.87 3.66 -2.57
C PHE A 373 -17.86 4.93 -3.41
N ALA A 374 -18.83 5.06 -4.30
CA ALA A 374 -19.04 6.26 -5.10
C ALA A 374 -19.68 7.37 -4.25
N ASN A 375 -19.07 8.53 -4.21
CA ASN A 375 -19.58 9.72 -3.51
C ASN A 375 -20.68 10.39 -4.33
N ARG A 376 -21.94 10.29 -3.90
CA ARG A 376 -23.09 10.89 -4.57
C ARG A 376 -23.43 12.29 -4.06
N GLY A 377 -22.53 12.87 -3.26
CA GLY A 377 -22.71 14.19 -2.64
C GLY A 377 -23.67 14.15 -1.46
N GLY A 378 -23.61 15.22 -0.63
CA GLY A 378 -24.47 15.37 0.53
C GLY A 378 -24.27 14.29 1.61
N GLY A 379 -23.07 13.74 1.73
CA GLY A 379 -22.72 12.69 2.69
C GLY A 379 -23.27 11.31 2.34
N ARG A 380 -23.55 11.06 1.06
CA ARG A 380 -24.07 9.76 0.61
C ARG A 380 -23.02 9.03 -0.23
N PHE A 381 -22.57 7.89 0.28
CA PHE A 381 -21.71 6.95 -0.41
C PHE A 381 -22.50 5.72 -0.85
N GLU A 382 -22.31 5.30 -2.09
CA GLU A 382 -22.97 4.14 -2.70
C GLU A 382 -21.91 3.08 -3.04
N GLU A 383 -22.07 1.88 -2.55
CA GLU A 383 -21.20 0.76 -2.86
C GLU A 383 -21.47 0.27 -4.29
N VAL A 384 -20.42 0.22 -5.14
CA VAL A 384 -20.53 -0.03 -6.59
C VAL A 384 -19.55 -1.09 -7.12
N SER A 385 -18.86 -1.80 -6.24
CA SER A 385 -17.74 -2.71 -6.56
C SER A 385 -18.09 -3.79 -7.57
N ASP A 386 -19.21 -4.50 -7.36
CA ASP A 386 -19.64 -5.60 -8.23
C ASP A 386 -19.89 -5.13 -9.66
N SER A 387 -20.47 -3.93 -9.82
CA SER A 387 -20.80 -3.39 -11.14
C SER A 387 -19.58 -2.91 -11.91
N LEU A 388 -18.49 -2.59 -11.21
CA LEU A 388 -17.27 -2.02 -11.78
C LEU A 388 -16.13 -3.04 -11.92
N GLY A 389 -16.26 -4.23 -11.31
CA GLY A 389 -15.28 -5.30 -11.44
C GLY A 389 -13.99 -5.08 -10.63
N VAL A 390 -14.09 -4.52 -9.41
CA VAL A 390 -12.92 -4.23 -8.56
C VAL A 390 -12.56 -5.36 -7.58
N GLU A 391 -13.21 -6.52 -7.67
CA GLU A 391 -12.88 -7.67 -6.85
C GLU A 391 -11.54 -8.30 -7.26
N THR A 392 -10.68 -8.53 -6.28
CA THR A 392 -9.36 -9.13 -6.46
C THR A 392 -9.11 -10.23 -5.43
N TYR A 393 -8.10 -11.06 -5.65
CA TYR A 393 -7.79 -12.18 -4.77
C TYR A 393 -6.85 -11.77 -3.63
N TRP A 394 -7.28 -11.91 -2.38
CA TRP A 394 -6.51 -11.65 -1.16
C TRP A 394 -5.66 -10.38 -1.21
N PRO A 395 -6.28 -9.21 -1.39
CA PRO A 395 -5.59 -7.95 -1.53
C PRO A 395 -5.02 -7.46 -0.20
N TRP A 396 -3.94 -6.65 -0.31
CA TRP A 396 -3.38 -5.90 0.81
C TRP A 396 -3.69 -4.43 0.68
N GLY A 397 -3.26 -3.79 -0.37
CA GLY A 397 -3.59 -2.39 -0.54
C GLY A 397 -3.56 -1.93 -1.98
N PRO A 398 -4.36 -0.89 -2.27
CA PRO A 398 -4.40 -0.27 -3.58
C PRO A 398 -3.35 0.85 -3.66
N SER A 399 -2.66 0.91 -4.79
CA SER A 399 -1.97 2.10 -5.26
C SER A 399 -2.70 2.60 -6.49
N VAL A 400 -2.99 3.90 -6.55
CA VAL A 400 -3.86 4.46 -7.58
C VAL A 400 -3.14 5.61 -8.28
N ASP A 401 -3.01 5.51 -9.60
CA ASP A 401 -2.58 6.58 -10.48
C ASP A 401 -2.90 6.20 -11.94
N ASP A 402 -2.71 7.12 -12.88
CA ASP A 402 -3.02 6.97 -14.30
C ASP A 402 -1.87 6.25 -15.04
N LEU A 403 -1.90 4.91 -15.04
CA LEU A 403 -0.82 4.05 -15.54
C LEU A 403 -0.64 4.09 -17.05
N ASN A 404 -1.68 4.44 -17.79
CA ASN A 404 -1.69 4.51 -19.25
C ASN A 404 -1.78 5.93 -19.80
N ALA A 405 -1.74 6.93 -18.92
CA ALA A 405 -1.76 8.37 -19.21
C ALA A 405 -2.99 8.84 -20.00
N ASP A 406 -4.15 8.16 -19.87
CA ASP A 406 -5.39 8.50 -20.58
C ASP A 406 -6.28 9.50 -19.82
N GLY A 407 -5.87 9.90 -18.63
CA GLY A 407 -6.54 10.84 -17.74
C GLY A 407 -7.59 10.21 -16.84
N TRP A 408 -7.57 8.89 -16.67
CA TRP A 408 -8.38 8.15 -15.71
C TRP A 408 -7.47 7.38 -14.76
N ASP A 409 -7.73 7.51 -13.47
CA ASP A 409 -6.94 6.80 -12.47
C ASP A 409 -7.20 5.30 -12.54
N ASP A 410 -6.12 4.52 -12.64
CA ASP A 410 -6.06 3.07 -12.62
C ASP A 410 -5.70 2.58 -11.22
N ILE A 411 -5.92 1.29 -10.95
CA ILE A 411 -5.65 0.69 -9.65
C ILE A 411 -4.65 -0.44 -9.78
N PHE A 412 -3.56 -0.39 -9.03
CA PHE A 412 -2.67 -1.51 -8.79
C PHE A 412 -2.95 -2.07 -7.39
N VAL A 413 -3.32 -3.37 -7.32
CA VAL A 413 -3.64 -4.02 -6.04
C VAL A 413 -2.60 -5.07 -5.72
N THR A 414 -1.90 -4.88 -4.62
CA THR A 414 -0.95 -5.87 -4.10
C THR A 414 -1.69 -7.04 -3.48
N ALA A 415 -1.22 -8.27 -3.72
CA ALA A 415 -1.87 -9.47 -3.25
C ALA A 415 -0.90 -10.55 -2.76
N GLY A 416 -1.38 -11.42 -1.89
CA GLY A 416 -0.66 -12.59 -1.45
C GLY A 416 -0.98 -12.97 -0.02
N MET A 417 -1.17 -14.25 0.20
CA MET A 417 -1.40 -14.79 1.53
C MET A 417 -0.09 -15.11 2.23
N ASN A 418 -0.15 -15.23 3.54
CA ASN A 418 0.90 -15.82 4.36
C ASN A 418 0.96 -17.34 4.11
N PHE A 419 2.08 -17.96 4.55
CA PHE A 419 2.26 -19.41 4.47
C PHE A 419 1.08 -20.19 5.10
N PRO A 420 0.67 -21.32 4.53
CA PRO A 420 1.18 -22.06 3.35
C PRO A 420 0.36 -21.85 2.08
N HIS A 421 0.11 -20.67 1.74
CA HIS A 421 -1.01 -20.22 0.96
C HIS A 421 -0.72 -20.13 -0.53
N ARG A 422 -1.73 -19.65 -1.25
CA ARG A 422 -1.70 -19.56 -2.69
C ARG A 422 -0.87 -18.37 -3.16
N TYR A 423 -0.39 -18.50 -4.36
CA TYR A 423 0.14 -17.40 -5.11
C TYR A 423 -0.92 -16.30 -5.26
N GLY A 424 -0.64 -15.12 -4.73
CA GLY A 424 -1.49 -13.95 -4.91
C GLY A 424 -1.10 -13.22 -6.18
N VAL A 425 -2.06 -13.00 -7.06
CA VAL A 425 -1.89 -12.22 -8.28
C VAL A 425 -1.96 -10.74 -7.91
N ASN A 426 -0.89 -9.98 -8.18
CA ASN A 426 -1.00 -8.52 -8.13
C ASN A 426 -1.88 -8.08 -9.29
N SER A 427 -2.99 -7.43 -9.00
CA SER A 427 -3.95 -7.04 -10.02
C SER A 427 -3.68 -5.64 -10.54
N VAL A 428 -3.83 -5.46 -11.84
CA VAL A 428 -3.89 -4.16 -12.51
C VAL A 428 -5.28 -3.96 -13.08
N LEU A 429 -5.94 -2.92 -12.66
CA LEU A 429 -7.30 -2.58 -13.02
C LEU A 429 -7.26 -1.27 -13.81
N LEU A 430 -7.27 -1.34 -15.15
CA LEU A 430 -7.32 -0.15 -16.00
C LEU A 430 -8.74 0.41 -16.04
N ASN A 431 -8.88 1.69 -15.82
CA ASN A 431 -10.16 2.40 -15.74
C ASN A 431 -10.73 2.69 -17.14
N GLU A 432 -11.83 2.06 -17.49
CA GLU A 432 -12.54 2.31 -18.76
C GLU A 432 -13.47 3.53 -18.67
N ALA A 433 -12.90 4.70 -18.45
CA ALA A 433 -13.60 5.98 -18.39
C ALA A 433 -14.74 6.00 -17.34
N GLY A 434 -14.46 5.55 -16.13
CA GLY A 434 -15.37 5.56 -14.99
C GLY A 434 -16.52 4.55 -15.06
N ARG A 435 -16.52 3.66 -16.04
CA ARG A 435 -17.65 2.73 -16.28
C ARG A 435 -17.39 1.30 -15.85
N HIS A 436 -16.14 0.89 -15.87
CA HIS A 436 -15.69 -0.46 -15.53
C HIS A 436 -14.18 -0.44 -15.35
N PHE A 437 -13.63 -1.43 -14.65
CA PHE A 437 -12.20 -1.66 -14.54
C PHE A 437 -11.81 -2.95 -15.27
N LEU A 438 -10.87 -2.82 -16.20
CA LEU A 438 -10.34 -3.92 -17.00
C LEU A 438 -9.16 -4.56 -16.29
N LEU A 439 -9.26 -5.85 -15.95
CA LEU A 439 -8.12 -6.64 -15.47
C LEU A 439 -7.04 -6.69 -16.55
N SER A 440 -5.80 -6.33 -16.22
CA SER A 440 -4.73 -6.13 -17.21
C SER A 440 -3.34 -6.60 -16.75
N GLU A 441 -3.24 -7.28 -15.61
CA GLU A 441 -1.95 -7.68 -15.04
C GLU A 441 -1.13 -8.63 -15.92
N PHE A 442 -1.78 -9.55 -16.64
CA PHE A 442 -1.08 -10.44 -17.59
C PHE A 442 -0.84 -9.75 -18.93
N THR A 443 -1.80 -8.95 -19.37
CA THR A 443 -1.69 -8.17 -20.62
C THR A 443 -0.53 -7.19 -20.54
N LEU A 444 -0.35 -6.54 -19.40
CA LEU A 444 0.72 -5.57 -19.17
C LEU A 444 2.03 -6.20 -18.65
N GLY A 445 2.11 -7.52 -18.50
CA GLY A 445 3.33 -8.22 -18.11
C GLY A 445 3.74 -8.06 -16.64
N VAL A 446 2.87 -7.56 -15.78
CA VAL A 446 3.05 -7.56 -14.31
C VAL A 446 3.05 -8.99 -13.80
N GLU A 447 2.17 -9.84 -14.34
CA GLU A 447 2.03 -11.26 -14.03
C GLU A 447 2.25 -12.15 -15.27
N PRO A 448 2.69 -13.40 -15.09
CA PRO A 448 3.15 -13.99 -13.84
C PRO A 448 4.54 -13.50 -13.45
N ARG A 449 4.78 -13.36 -12.13
CA ARG A 449 6.12 -13.03 -11.61
C ARG A 449 7.14 -14.10 -12.02
N GLY A 450 8.41 -13.72 -12.15
CA GLY A 450 9.49 -14.60 -12.59
C GLY A 450 9.70 -15.85 -11.73
N ALA A 451 9.28 -15.83 -10.45
CA ALA A 451 9.19 -16.99 -9.58
C ALA A 451 7.87 -16.93 -8.79
N THR A 452 7.14 -18.03 -8.76
CA THR A 452 5.86 -18.13 -8.02
C THR A 452 6.03 -18.62 -6.58
N GLU A 453 7.21 -19.16 -6.25
CA GLU A 453 7.54 -19.71 -4.94
C GLU A 453 8.83 -19.12 -4.40
N GLN A 454 8.93 -19.11 -3.07
CA GLN A 454 10.09 -18.69 -2.31
C GLN A 454 10.34 -19.60 -1.12
N VAL A 455 11.55 -19.55 -0.57
CA VAL A 455 11.86 -20.22 0.70
C VAL A 455 11.16 -19.45 1.82
N TRP A 456 10.39 -20.17 2.64
CA TRP A 456 9.72 -19.58 3.80
C TRP A 456 10.58 -19.74 5.07
N PHE A 457 10.86 -20.99 5.45
CA PHE A 457 11.76 -21.35 6.55
C PHE A 457 12.33 -22.75 6.35
N SER A 458 13.36 -23.09 7.15
CA SER A 458 13.96 -24.42 7.14
C SER A 458 13.86 -25.08 8.52
N LEU A 459 13.61 -26.39 8.52
CA LEU A 459 13.51 -27.22 9.72
C LEU A 459 14.66 -28.24 9.77
N ASP A 460 15.26 -28.42 10.93
CA ASP A 460 16.17 -29.55 11.22
C ASP A 460 15.39 -30.74 11.74
N CYS A 461 14.86 -31.52 10.79
CA CYS A 461 14.01 -32.68 11.11
C CYS A 461 14.76 -33.87 11.74
N GLN A 462 16.09 -33.84 11.79
CA GLN A 462 16.91 -34.84 12.49
C GLN A 462 17.40 -34.35 13.87
N GLY A 463 17.35 -33.03 14.09
CA GLY A 463 17.79 -32.37 15.31
C GLY A 463 16.68 -31.64 16.07
N ALA A 464 16.81 -30.34 16.19
CA ALA A 464 15.98 -29.50 17.07
C ALA A 464 14.48 -29.49 16.68
N ASP A 465 14.16 -29.64 15.39
CA ASP A 465 12.77 -29.55 14.89
C ASP A 465 12.12 -30.94 14.68
N ARG A 466 12.71 -32.00 15.22
CA ARG A 466 12.28 -33.41 14.98
C ARG A 466 10.81 -33.68 15.28
N THR A 467 10.24 -32.99 16.24
CA THR A 467 8.84 -33.13 16.68
C THR A 467 7.86 -32.18 16.00
N GLN A 468 8.36 -31.28 15.15
CA GLN A 468 7.52 -30.37 14.42
C GLN A 468 6.55 -31.11 13.48
N LEU A 469 5.34 -30.58 13.37
CA LEU A 469 4.28 -31.17 12.57
C LEU A 469 4.74 -31.43 11.11
N PHE A 470 5.39 -30.46 10.50
CA PHE A 470 5.90 -30.59 9.13
C PHE A 470 6.93 -31.71 8.97
N CYS A 471 7.83 -31.88 9.94
CA CYS A 471 8.78 -32.98 9.93
C CYS A 471 8.06 -34.34 10.01
N THR A 472 6.98 -34.43 10.77
CA THR A 472 6.16 -35.64 10.89
C THR A 472 5.39 -35.91 9.61
N VAL A 473 4.67 -34.94 9.08
CA VAL A 473 3.88 -35.07 7.83
C VAL A 473 4.77 -35.38 6.62
N CYS A 474 5.91 -34.69 6.48
CA CYS A 474 6.87 -34.99 5.39
C CYS A 474 7.50 -36.39 5.51
N ARG A 475 7.63 -36.93 6.72
CA ARG A 475 8.10 -38.29 6.95
C ARG A 475 7.06 -39.35 6.55
N GLU A 476 5.79 -39.08 6.85
CA GLU A 476 4.69 -40.01 6.64
C GLU A 476 4.11 -39.96 5.23
N ARG A 477 3.99 -38.77 4.65
CA ARG A 477 3.32 -38.55 3.36
C ARG A 477 4.26 -38.11 2.22
N GLY A 478 5.55 -37.91 2.52
CA GLY A 478 6.53 -37.42 1.56
C GLY A 478 6.57 -35.89 1.44
N ALA A 479 7.69 -35.38 0.97
CA ALA A 479 7.96 -33.94 0.88
C ALA A 479 7.02 -33.19 -0.10
N ALA A 480 6.65 -33.84 -1.20
CA ALA A 480 5.77 -33.25 -2.21
C ALA A 480 4.35 -32.94 -1.71
N ALA A 481 3.89 -33.63 -0.65
CA ALA A 481 2.54 -33.41 -0.10
C ALA A 481 2.34 -32.04 0.56
N LEU A 482 3.44 -31.34 0.90
CA LEU A 482 3.43 -30.05 1.61
C LEU A 482 4.23 -28.96 0.88
N GLY A 483 4.61 -29.15 -0.39
CA GLY A 483 5.45 -28.19 -1.10
C GLY A 483 6.83 -27.98 -0.45
N CYS A 484 7.35 -29.00 0.26
CA CYS A 484 8.65 -28.92 0.91
C CYS A 484 9.75 -29.60 0.10
N ARG A 485 10.98 -29.08 0.20
CA ARG A 485 12.19 -29.66 -0.39
C ARG A 485 13.02 -30.31 0.74
N ARG A 486 13.39 -31.56 0.53
CA ARG A 486 14.29 -32.25 1.43
C ARG A 486 15.73 -32.04 0.96
N GLU A 487 16.57 -31.45 1.80
CA GLU A 487 17.97 -31.19 1.51
C GLU A 487 18.89 -32.31 2.04
N PRO A 488 20.11 -32.42 1.49
CA PRO A 488 21.14 -33.28 2.08
C PRO A 488 21.35 -32.95 3.55
N GLY A 489 21.48 -33.98 4.39
CA GLY A 489 21.64 -33.80 5.85
C GLY A 489 20.34 -33.75 6.64
N GLY A 490 19.17 -34.00 6.00
CA GLY A 490 17.88 -34.14 6.68
C GLY A 490 17.14 -32.84 7.00
N ARG A 491 17.62 -31.70 6.51
CA ARG A 491 16.88 -30.44 6.56
C ARG A 491 15.69 -30.50 5.63
N LEU A 492 14.62 -29.86 6.06
CA LEU A 492 13.40 -29.68 5.30
C LEU A 492 13.21 -28.19 5.03
N THR A 493 13.27 -27.80 3.77
CA THR A 493 12.99 -26.41 3.37
C THR A 493 11.53 -26.29 2.97
N MET A 494 10.80 -25.46 3.69
CA MET A 494 9.41 -25.14 3.40
C MET A 494 9.37 -24.04 2.34
N MET A 495 8.57 -24.28 1.31
CA MET A 495 8.30 -23.31 0.25
C MET A 495 6.96 -22.64 0.51
N ALA A 496 6.84 -21.36 0.17
CA ALA A 496 5.59 -20.62 0.20
C ALA A 496 5.38 -19.89 -1.11
N ALA A 497 4.14 -19.54 -1.40
CA ALA A 497 3.81 -18.69 -2.51
C ALA A 497 4.39 -17.27 -2.30
N ARG A 498 4.75 -16.59 -3.38
CA ARG A 498 5.08 -15.17 -3.35
C ARG A 498 3.85 -14.33 -3.07
N GLY A 499 4.06 -13.22 -2.39
CA GLY A 499 3.04 -12.22 -2.12
C GLY A 499 3.67 -10.84 -1.96
N THR A 500 2.93 -9.84 -2.35
CA THR A 500 3.30 -8.42 -2.25
C THR A 500 2.48 -7.78 -1.16
N ARG A 501 3.03 -6.80 -0.42
CA ARG A 501 2.30 -6.06 0.60
C ARG A 501 2.08 -4.62 0.19
N ALA A 502 3.14 -3.90 -0.10
CA ALA A 502 3.09 -2.49 -0.49
C ALA A 502 3.61 -2.29 -1.91
N ALA A 503 3.15 -1.23 -2.54
CA ALA A 503 3.69 -0.74 -3.79
C ALA A 503 3.60 0.79 -3.83
N VAL A 504 4.48 1.40 -4.60
CA VAL A 504 4.42 2.81 -4.96
C VAL A 504 4.46 2.94 -6.48
N ILE A 505 3.63 3.84 -7.01
CA ILE A 505 3.58 4.21 -8.43
C ILE A 505 4.28 5.56 -8.57
N LEU A 506 5.24 5.65 -9.48
CA LEU A 506 6.03 6.86 -9.72
C LEU A 506 6.73 6.79 -11.09
N ASP A 507 7.07 7.94 -11.67
CA ASP A 507 7.99 8.01 -12.81
C ASP A 507 9.43 7.90 -12.29
N LEU A 508 9.97 6.69 -12.33
CA LEU A 508 11.21 6.30 -11.67
C LEU A 508 12.46 6.67 -12.47
N ASP A 509 12.39 6.62 -13.79
CA ASP A 509 13.52 6.90 -14.69
C ASP A 509 13.43 8.26 -15.41
N GLY A 510 12.31 8.98 -15.23
CA GLY A 510 12.12 10.34 -15.71
C GLY A 510 11.68 10.43 -17.17
N ASP A 511 11.15 9.36 -17.74
CA ASP A 511 10.70 9.33 -19.14
C ASP A 511 9.24 9.75 -19.33
N GLY A 512 8.51 9.92 -18.23
CA GLY A 512 7.18 10.51 -18.19
C GLY A 512 6.04 9.50 -18.13
N ASP A 513 6.29 8.21 -18.23
CA ASP A 513 5.31 7.19 -17.88
C ASP A 513 5.46 6.74 -16.41
N LEU A 514 4.53 5.96 -15.91
CA LEU A 514 4.52 5.55 -14.51
C LEU A 514 5.00 4.12 -14.35
N ASP A 515 5.94 3.95 -13.45
CA ASP A 515 6.54 2.70 -13.02
C ASP A 515 5.94 2.23 -11.69
N ILE A 516 6.20 0.97 -11.33
CA ILE A 516 5.72 0.37 -10.08
C ILE A 516 6.88 -0.26 -9.34
N VAL A 517 7.09 0.13 -8.09
CA VAL A 517 8.02 -0.55 -7.19
C VAL A 517 7.23 -1.23 -6.08
N THR A 518 7.56 -2.50 -5.78
CA THR A 518 6.86 -3.28 -4.75
C THR A 518 7.74 -3.56 -3.55
N ASN A 519 7.13 -3.81 -2.39
CA ASN A 519 7.79 -4.46 -1.27
C ASN A 519 7.18 -5.85 -1.08
N GLU A 520 7.95 -6.86 -1.46
CA GLU A 520 7.53 -8.25 -1.45
C GLU A 520 7.63 -8.86 -0.04
N PHE A 521 6.72 -9.75 0.29
CA PHE A 521 6.72 -10.43 1.58
C PHE A 521 7.79 -11.52 1.63
N ASN A 522 8.80 -11.34 2.48
CA ASN A 522 9.96 -12.23 2.65
C ASN A 522 10.77 -12.46 1.36
N ALA A 523 10.85 -11.47 0.50
CA ALA A 523 11.53 -11.57 -0.80
C ALA A 523 12.14 -10.22 -1.22
N ALA A 524 12.89 -10.24 -2.33
CA ALA A 524 13.36 -9.03 -2.99
C ALA A 524 12.20 -8.32 -3.71
N PRO A 525 12.20 -6.98 -3.78
CA PRO A 525 11.19 -6.19 -4.47
C PRO A 525 11.12 -6.51 -5.97
N GLN A 526 10.04 -6.10 -6.62
CA GLN A 526 10.00 -5.90 -8.06
C GLN A 526 10.21 -4.41 -8.35
N VAL A 527 10.87 -4.12 -9.46
CA VAL A 527 11.02 -2.78 -10.04
C VAL A 527 10.47 -2.89 -11.45
N LEU A 528 9.19 -2.65 -11.59
CA LEU A 528 8.44 -2.82 -12.83
C LEU A 528 8.49 -1.51 -13.61
N VAL A 529 9.32 -1.47 -14.64
CA VAL A 529 9.49 -0.30 -15.51
C VAL A 529 8.57 -0.45 -16.71
N SER A 530 7.77 0.57 -16.96
CA SER A 530 6.86 0.67 -18.10
C SER A 530 7.63 0.88 -19.41
N ASP A 531 7.06 0.46 -20.55
CA ASP A 531 7.55 0.84 -21.88
C ASP A 531 6.51 1.69 -22.64
N LEU A 532 5.57 2.32 -21.92
CA LEU A 532 4.52 3.15 -22.51
C LEU A 532 5.13 4.33 -23.30
N ALA A 533 6.08 5.04 -22.72
CA ALA A 533 6.73 6.19 -23.35
C ALA A 533 7.57 5.81 -24.57
N GLN A 534 8.02 4.54 -24.66
CA GLN A 534 8.72 4.05 -25.85
C GLN A 534 7.78 3.63 -26.98
N ARG A 535 6.51 3.35 -26.68
CA ARG A 535 5.49 2.91 -27.67
C ARG A 535 4.55 4.02 -28.08
N HIS A 536 4.23 4.90 -27.12
CA HIS A 536 3.27 5.99 -27.30
C HIS A 536 3.89 7.33 -26.95
N ARG A 537 3.28 8.39 -27.45
CA ARG A 537 3.52 9.72 -26.93
C ARG A 537 2.73 9.86 -25.63
N VAL A 538 3.42 9.99 -24.50
CA VAL A 538 2.82 10.21 -23.21
C VAL A 538 2.64 11.71 -22.99
N ASN A 539 1.38 12.15 -22.87
CA ASN A 539 1.06 13.52 -22.50
C ASN A 539 0.69 13.56 -21.03
N PHE A 540 1.44 14.30 -20.24
CA PHE A 540 1.24 14.41 -18.79
C PHE A 540 1.57 15.79 -18.24
N LEU A 541 1.07 16.08 -17.03
CA LEU A 541 1.55 17.15 -16.15
C LEU A 541 1.83 16.55 -14.78
N LYS A 542 2.93 16.95 -14.16
CA LYS A 542 3.17 16.76 -12.71
C LYS A 542 2.91 18.09 -12.01
N VAL A 543 2.19 18.05 -10.89
CA VAL A 543 1.89 19.25 -10.10
C VAL A 543 2.49 19.08 -8.71
N ARG A 544 3.46 19.93 -8.37
CA ARG A 544 4.02 20.05 -7.04
C ARG A 544 3.45 21.28 -6.35
N LEU A 545 3.00 21.11 -5.12
CA LEU A 545 2.39 22.17 -4.35
C LEU A 545 3.43 22.78 -3.39
N ARG A 546 3.24 24.06 -3.10
CA ARG A 546 3.95 24.74 -2.02
C ARG A 546 3.01 25.64 -1.25
N GLY A 547 2.53 25.17 -0.10
CA GLY A 547 1.75 25.96 0.82
C GLY A 547 2.54 27.12 1.43
N THR A 548 1.84 28.18 1.80
CA THR A 548 2.36 29.34 2.52
C THR A 548 1.54 29.67 3.76
N ARG A 549 0.29 29.21 3.79
CA ARG A 549 -0.63 29.24 4.95
C ARG A 549 -1.12 27.83 5.27
N SER A 550 -1.31 27.02 4.27
CA SER A 550 -1.45 25.59 4.40
C SER A 550 -0.10 24.97 4.77
N ASN A 551 -0.09 23.72 5.20
CA ASN A 551 1.15 22.95 5.31
C ASN A 551 1.93 23.02 3.97
N ARG A 552 3.22 22.91 4.04
CA ARG A 552 4.10 23.19 2.91
C ARG A 552 3.89 22.30 1.69
N GLU A 553 3.63 21.02 1.92
CA GLU A 553 3.38 20.06 0.85
C GLU A 553 1.97 20.21 0.25
N GLY A 554 1.08 20.95 0.90
CA GLY A 554 -0.31 21.08 0.48
C GLY A 554 -1.14 19.82 0.70
N LEU A 555 -0.77 18.95 1.66
CA LEU A 555 -1.58 17.78 2.02
C LEU A 555 -3.01 18.22 2.38
N GLY A 556 -4.00 17.60 1.73
CA GLY A 556 -5.41 17.99 1.77
C GLY A 556 -5.87 18.89 0.62
N ALA A 557 -4.95 19.40 -0.22
CA ALA A 557 -5.32 20.20 -1.38
C ALA A 557 -6.00 19.37 -2.47
N GLN A 558 -7.08 19.91 -3.04
CA GLN A 558 -7.72 19.38 -4.24
C GLN A 558 -7.20 20.14 -5.48
N VAL A 559 -6.72 19.38 -6.46
CA VAL A 559 -6.13 19.90 -7.69
C VAL A 559 -6.91 19.39 -8.89
N THR A 560 -7.45 20.28 -9.70
CA THR A 560 -8.18 19.92 -10.92
C THR A 560 -7.42 20.44 -12.13
N VAL A 561 -6.97 19.55 -13.00
CA VAL A 561 -6.46 19.88 -14.32
C VAL A 561 -7.64 19.98 -15.29
N VAL A 562 -7.74 21.10 -15.99
CA VAL A 562 -8.79 21.37 -16.98
C VAL A 562 -8.19 21.23 -18.37
N LEU A 563 -8.70 20.28 -19.15
CA LEU A 563 -8.27 20.05 -20.54
C LEU A 563 -8.93 21.06 -21.51
N PRO A 564 -8.37 21.29 -22.72
CA PRO A 564 -8.89 22.28 -23.67
C PRO A 564 -10.34 22.02 -24.10
N GLU A 565 -10.76 20.75 -24.16
CA GLU A 565 -12.14 20.35 -24.49
C GLU A 565 -13.12 20.47 -23.30
N GLY A 566 -12.61 20.85 -22.10
CA GLY A 566 -13.42 21.10 -20.91
C GLY A 566 -13.51 19.90 -19.98
N ARG A 567 -12.88 18.75 -20.28
CA ARG A 567 -12.74 17.64 -19.32
C ARG A 567 -11.93 18.08 -18.10
N ARG A 568 -12.30 17.59 -16.95
CA ARG A 568 -11.71 17.94 -15.66
C ARG A 568 -11.17 16.67 -15.01
N ILE A 569 -9.95 16.72 -14.53
CA ILE A 569 -9.30 15.59 -13.83
C ILE A 569 -8.98 16.08 -12.43
N LEU A 570 -9.67 15.52 -11.43
CA LEU A 570 -9.50 15.87 -10.02
C LEU A 570 -8.58 14.88 -9.34
N LYS A 571 -7.59 15.39 -8.61
CA LYS A 571 -6.80 14.62 -7.65
C LYS A 571 -6.71 15.36 -6.32
N VAL A 572 -6.46 14.62 -5.25
CA VAL A 572 -6.18 15.15 -3.91
C VAL A 572 -4.74 14.86 -3.53
N MET A 573 -4.07 15.84 -2.92
CA MET A 573 -2.76 15.61 -2.30
C MET A 573 -2.98 14.97 -0.92
N ASP A 574 -3.03 13.65 -0.87
CA ASP A 574 -3.30 12.89 0.36
C ASP A 574 -2.07 12.14 0.90
N GLY A 575 -0.93 12.19 0.18
CA GLY A 575 0.28 11.46 0.53
C GLY A 575 0.17 9.93 0.41
N LYS A 576 -1.04 9.38 0.38
CA LYS A 576 -1.29 7.93 0.40
C LYS A 576 -0.91 7.28 -0.93
N THR A 577 0.11 6.43 -0.93
CA THR A 577 0.63 5.81 -2.16
C THR A 577 0.46 4.29 -2.21
N GLY A 578 0.03 3.66 -1.12
CA GLY A 578 -0.17 2.22 -1.07
C GLY A 578 -0.45 1.71 0.35
N TYR A 579 -0.38 0.40 0.54
CA TYR A 579 -0.57 -0.23 1.84
C TYR A 579 0.52 0.19 2.82
N LEU A 580 0.12 0.78 3.94
CA LEU A 580 1.03 1.25 5.00
C LEU A 580 2.16 2.15 4.47
N SER A 581 1.81 3.03 3.52
CA SER A 581 2.79 3.82 2.78
C SER A 581 2.24 5.19 2.47
N GLU A 582 2.99 6.23 2.86
CA GLU A 582 2.76 7.60 2.43
C GLU A 582 4.05 8.21 1.90
N SER A 583 3.92 8.99 0.84
CA SER A 583 5.04 9.50 0.05
C SER A 583 4.88 10.99 -0.23
N ASP A 584 5.99 11.70 -0.34
CA ASP A 584 6.02 13.06 -0.90
C ASP A 584 6.34 12.98 -2.40
N LEU A 585 5.31 12.85 -3.21
CA LEU A 585 5.40 12.81 -4.66
C LEU A 585 4.53 13.90 -5.29
N PRO A 586 4.91 14.47 -6.44
CA PRO A 586 4.03 15.37 -7.18
C PRO A 586 2.81 14.60 -7.69
N LEU A 587 1.65 15.26 -7.75
CA LEU A 587 0.48 14.69 -8.39
C LEU A 587 0.72 14.54 -9.90
N TYR A 588 0.50 13.34 -10.43
CA TYR A 588 0.61 13.03 -11.85
C TYR A 588 -0.76 13.10 -12.51
N PHE A 589 -0.85 13.73 -13.67
CA PHE A 589 -2.05 13.85 -14.49
C PHE A 589 -1.76 13.44 -15.92
N GLY A 590 -2.25 12.29 -16.35
CA GLY A 590 -2.31 11.94 -17.76
C GLY A 590 -3.30 12.88 -18.49
N LEU A 591 -2.93 13.31 -19.68
CA LEU A 591 -3.73 14.24 -20.46
C LEU A 591 -4.40 13.58 -21.67
N GLY A 592 -4.18 12.27 -21.87
CA GLY A 592 -4.64 11.55 -23.05
C GLY A 592 -4.09 12.16 -24.35
N GLU A 593 -4.95 12.47 -25.28
CA GLU A 593 -4.59 13.08 -26.58
C GLU A 593 -4.21 14.57 -26.47
N ALA A 594 -4.51 15.24 -25.35
CA ALA A 594 -4.25 16.67 -25.21
C ALA A 594 -2.75 16.95 -24.96
N ASP A 595 -2.15 17.83 -25.75
CA ASP A 595 -0.75 18.23 -25.60
C ASP A 595 -0.52 19.38 -24.62
N GLN A 596 -1.59 19.84 -23.96
CA GLN A 596 -1.56 20.91 -22.96
C GLN A 596 -2.83 20.88 -22.10
N ALA A 597 -2.75 21.48 -20.91
CA ALA A 597 -3.93 21.82 -20.11
C ALA A 597 -4.32 23.30 -20.30
N ALA A 598 -5.62 23.59 -20.21
CA ALA A 598 -6.17 24.93 -20.28
C ALA A 598 -5.96 25.70 -18.97
N ALA A 599 -6.02 25.01 -17.83
CA ALA A 599 -5.81 25.58 -16.51
C ALA A 599 -5.52 24.48 -15.47
N ILE A 600 -4.98 24.89 -14.32
CA ILE A 600 -5.02 24.12 -13.07
C ILE A 600 -5.83 24.93 -12.07
N GLU A 601 -6.85 24.32 -11.49
CA GLU A 601 -7.66 24.90 -10.43
C GLU A 601 -7.38 24.19 -9.10
N LEU A 602 -7.22 24.96 -8.03
CA LEU A 602 -6.84 24.44 -6.73
C LEU A 602 -7.80 24.92 -5.65
N ARG A 603 -8.07 24.03 -4.70
CA ARG A 603 -8.62 24.34 -3.37
C ARG A 603 -7.57 23.92 -2.34
N TRP A 604 -6.94 24.90 -1.71
CA TRP A 604 -5.95 24.70 -0.67
C TRP A 604 -6.58 24.29 0.66
N PRO A 605 -5.87 23.59 1.55
CA PRO A 605 -6.34 23.29 2.92
C PRO A 605 -6.77 24.53 3.70
N SER A 606 -6.10 25.67 3.49
CA SER A 606 -6.48 26.96 4.06
C SER A 606 -7.85 27.49 3.61
N GLY A 607 -8.56 26.78 2.71
CA GLY A 607 -9.81 27.19 2.08
C GLY A 607 -9.63 28.15 0.89
N ARG A 608 -8.40 28.57 0.57
CA ARG A 608 -8.13 29.42 -0.59
C ARG A 608 -8.37 28.67 -1.89
N ARG A 609 -8.86 29.42 -2.88
CA ARG A 609 -8.98 28.94 -4.27
C ARG A 609 -7.99 29.68 -5.14
N GLN A 610 -7.38 28.96 -6.07
CA GLN A 610 -6.39 29.49 -7.00
C GLN A 610 -6.62 28.89 -8.38
N THR A 611 -6.34 29.68 -9.42
CA THR A 611 -6.33 29.20 -10.81
C THR A 611 -5.01 29.60 -11.45
N VAL A 612 -4.28 28.62 -11.97
CA VAL A 612 -3.13 28.81 -12.82
C VAL A 612 -3.62 28.74 -14.27
N ALA A 613 -3.63 29.87 -14.95
CA ALA A 613 -4.10 29.92 -16.33
C ALA A 613 -3.10 29.30 -17.30
N GLY A 614 -3.60 28.50 -18.24
CA GLY A 614 -2.81 27.93 -19.32
C GLY A 614 -2.58 28.87 -20.52
N PRO A 615 -2.05 28.31 -21.61
CA PRO A 615 -1.80 26.90 -21.85
C PRO A 615 -0.58 26.36 -21.08
N LEU A 616 -0.76 25.22 -20.41
CA LEU A 616 0.31 24.49 -19.70
C LEU A 616 0.67 23.26 -20.54
N ARG A 617 1.85 23.27 -21.15
CA ARG A 617 2.28 22.19 -22.07
C ARG A 617 2.50 20.88 -21.35
N SER A 618 2.20 19.78 -22.04
CA SER A 618 2.55 18.44 -21.59
C SER A 618 4.05 18.24 -21.39
N GLY A 619 4.43 17.28 -20.53
CA GLY A 619 5.81 16.87 -20.30
C GLY A 619 6.58 17.73 -19.31
N GLN A 620 5.90 18.37 -18.36
CA GLN A 620 6.58 19.22 -17.36
C GLN A 620 6.00 19.04 -15.95
N THR A 621 6.81 19.43 -14.98
CA THR A 621 6.37 19.66 -13.60
C THR A 621 6.02 21.12 -13.41
N VAL A 622 4.83 21.39 -12.90
CA VAL A 622 4.33 22.75 -12.57
C VAL A 622 4.37 22.91 -11.06
N GLU A 623 5.23 23.78 -10.55
CA GLU A 623 5.17 24.18 -9.15
C GLU A 623 4.09 25.25 -8.95
N VAL A 624 3.15 24.97 -8.04
CA VAL A 624 2.09 25.94 -7.68
C VAL A 624 2.27 26.37 -6.24
N VAL A 625 2.54 27.67 -6.07
CA VAL A 625 2.70 28.29 -4.75
C VAL A 625 1.39 28.88 -4.31
N GLU A 626 0.98 28.62 -3.08
CA GLU A 626 -0.21 29.23 -2.47
C GLU A 626 -0.07 30.75 -2.40
N PRO A 627 -1.08 31.55 -2.85
CA PRO A 627 -0.97 33.00 -2.96
C PRO A 627 -0.98 33.75 -1.62
#